data_5fae82a496d04fd1d32a46b73caecf24
#
_entry.id   5fae82a496d04fd1d32a46b73caecf24
#
_cell.length_a   1.000
_cell.length_b   1.000
_cell.length_c   1.000
_cell.angle_alpha   90.00
_cell.angle_beta   90.00
_cell.angle_gamma   90.00
#
_symmetry.space_group_name_H-M   'P 1'
#
loop_
_entity.id
_entity.type
_entity.pdbx_description
1 polymer ?
#
loop_
_entity_poly.entity_id
_entity_poly.type
_entity_poly.pdbx_seq_one_letter_code
_entity_poly.pdbx_strand_id
1 'polypeptide(L)'
;MNRLAYILLLITLVIFVNKSASAQWLETGFMVGTSNYMGDLVEQHMAPQEYNTAFGVFGRYQMSKFISFKVYANKLELSGADANNSARGGLRQRNLSFKTNVVELGFTNEISITPYSPRDNKNALPYIFVGVSGFYYNPQAEFKGNFYDLRPLGTEGQGNVLSGSKPYSSIAFAVPFGFGFKWNINPLINLGAEFGMRITTTDYLDDVSGKYPNLELLAEQDPLAATLSYRAGEYGPSLNFADAKGTTRGNPDNADWYFIAGISLSINLTDAYGLEWNKEFRSFSDEPVPEKGKFKVRTNKKKRKK
;
A
#
# COMPACT_ATOMS: atom_id res chain seq x y z
N MET A 1 -13.70 -2.90 -21.41
CA MET A 1 -13.94 -2.82 -19.94
C MET A 1 -14.37 -4.20 -19.49
N ASN A 2 -13.57 -4.86 -18.66
CA ASN A 2 -13.74 -6.28 -18.31
C ASN A 2 -14.92 -6.48 -17.34
N ARG A 3 -15.61 -7.64 -17.45
CA ARG A 3 -16.76 -8.02 -16.60
C ARG A 3 -16.48 -7.86 -15.10
N LEU A 4 -15.22 -8.03 -14.70
CA LEU A 4 -14.74 -7.84 -13.32
C LEU A 4 -14.88 -6.38 -12.83
N ALA A 5 -14.63 -5.40 -13.69
CA ALA A 5 -14.79 -3.97 -13.35
C ALA A 5 -16.25 -3.59 -13.13
N TYR A 6 -17.18 -4.18 -13.89
CA TYR A 6 -18.62 -3.98 -13.66
C TYR A 6 -19.10 -4.65 -12.37
N ILE A 7 -18.56 -5.82 -12.03
CA ILE A 7 -18.91 -6.50 -10.77
C ILE A 7 -18.41 -5.69 -9.58
N LEU A 8 -17.17 -5.17 -9.61
CA LEU A 8 -16.62 -4.28 -8.58
C LEU A 8 -17.42 -2.97 -8.47
N LEU A 9 -17.80 -2.37 -9.59
CA LEU A 9 -18.64 -1.16 -9.61
C LEU A 9 -20.05 -1.42 -9.05
N LEU A 10 -20.66 -2.56 -9.37
CA LEU A 10 -21.96 -2.99 -8.85
C LEU A 10 -21.91 -3.29 -7.36
N ILE A 11 -20.87 -3.96 -6.88
CA ILE A 11 -20.64 -4.20 -5.44
C ILE A 11 -20.50 -2.89 -4.69
N THR A 12 -19.76 -1.93 -5.25
CA THR A 12 -19.62 -0.58 -4.66
C THR A 12 -20.96 0.17 -4.64
N LEU A 13 -21.76 0.05 -5.69
CA LEU A 13 -23.06 0.74 -5.79
C LEU A 13 -24.12 0.16 -4.85
N VAL A 14 -24.13 -1.16 -4.66
CA VAL A 14 -25.08 -1.85 -3.74
C VAL A 14 -24.83 -1.48 -2.28
N ILE A 15 -23.60 -1.12 -1.92
CA ILE A 15 -23.23 -0.70 -0.57
C ILE A 15 -23.80 0.69 -0.23
N PHE A 16 -24.08 1.55 -1.23
CA PHE A 16 -24.60 2.90 -1.01
C PHE A 16 -26.10 2.99 -0.72
N VAL A 17 -26.88 1.90 -0.80
CA VAL A 17 -28.36 1.97 -0.78
C VAL A 17 -28.99 1.77 0.61
N ASN A 18 -28.22 1.36 1.64
CA ASN A 18 -28.80 1.14 2.96
C ASN A 18 -28.76 2.40 3.84
N LYS A 19 -29.82 3.18 3.81
CA LYS A 19 -30.09 4.28 4.75
C LYS A 19 -30.56 3.73 6.11
N SER A 20 -29.61 3.28 6.92
CA SER A 20 -29.81 3.12 8.36
C SER A 20 -28.52 3.49 9.06
N ALA A 21 -28.20 4.80 9.01
CA ALA A 21 -26.98 5.34 9.58
C ALA A 21 -27.19 5.60 11.07
N SER A 22 -26.76 4.69 11.93
CA SER A 22 -26.70 4.95 13.37
C SER A 22 -25.30 4.77 13.98
N ALA A 23 -24.25 4.81 13.17
CA ALA A 23 -22.87 4.83 13.68
C ALA A 23 -21.95 5.43 12.62
N GLN A 24 -21.89 6.75 12.54
CA GLN A 24 -20.93 7.45 11.68
C GLN A 24 -19.77 7.93 12.54
N TRP A 25 -18.60 7.33 12.36
CA TRP A 25 -17.38 7.67 13.09
C TRP A 25 -16.32 8.10 12.09
N LEU A 26 -15.63 9.16 12.41
CA LEU A 26 -14.44 9.59 11.69
C LEU A 26 -13.23 9.32 12.57
N GLU A 27 -12.26 8.61 12.03
CA GLU A 27 -11.00 8.25 12.67
C GLU A 27 -9.86 8.75 11.80
N THR A 28 -8.78 9.23 12.41
CA THR A 28 -7.53 9.55 11.72
C THR A 28 -6.35 8.97 12.48
N GLY A 29 -5.30 8.61 11.76
CA GLY A 29 -4.14 8.01 12.38
C GLY A 29 -2.93 7.96 11.47
N PHE A 30 -1.87 7.41 12.03
CA PHE A 30 -0.66 7.12 11.30
C PHE A 30 -0.27 5.64 11.47
N MET A 31 0.52 5.16 10.55
CA MET A 31 1.06 3.80 10.52
C MET A 31 2.57 3.86 10.37
N VAL A 32 3.27 2.99 11.08
CA VAL A 32 4.68 2.68 10.88
C VAL A 32 4.83 1.18 10.69
N GLY A 33 5.72 0.79 9.80
CA GLY A 33 5.86 -0.63 9.49
C GLY A 33 6.99 -0.92 8.53
N THR A 34 6.86 -2.04 7.88
CA THR A 34 7.81 -2.55 6.91
C THR A 34 7.12 -2.85 5.59
N SER A 35 7.88 -2.74 4.51
CA SER A 35 7.52 -3.14 3.15
C SER A 35 8.49 -4.18 2.63
N ASN A 36 8.05 -4.97 1.68
CA ASN A 36 8.89 -5.96 1.01
C ASN A 36 8.40 -6.14 -0.42
N TYR A 37 9.34 -6.31 -1.33
CA TYR A 37 9.13 -6.50 -2.76
C TYR A 37 9.01 -7.99 -3.11
N MET A 38 8.23 -8.29 -4.14
CA MET A 38 8.05 -9.62 -4.71
C MET A 38 7.96 -9.50 -6.23
N GLY A 39 9.02 -9.88 -6.93
CA GLY A 39 9.13 -9.84 -8.38
C GLY A 39 10.44 -10.50 -8.83
N ASP A 40 11.00 -10.05 -9.95
CA ASP A 40 12.07 -10.75 -10.69
C ASP A 40 13.44 -10.81 -9.98
N LEU A 41 13.71 -9.94 -9.00
CA LEU A 41 14.98 -9.91 -8.28
C LEU A 41 14.96 -10.71 -6.97
N VAL A 42 13.85 -11.32 -6.60
CA VAL A 42 13.72 -12.12 -5.39
C VAL A 42 13.19 -13.52 -5.69
N GLU A 43 13.93 -14.56 -5.30
CA GLU A 43 13.53 -15.96 -5.48
C GLU A 43 12.48 -16.40 -4.46
N GLN A 44 12.53 -15.81 -3.25
CA GLN A 44 11.63 -16.15 -2.16
C GLN A 44 10.68 -14.99 -1.86
N HIS A 45 9.40 -15.28 -1.82
CA HIS A 45 8.44 -14.33 -1.28
C HIS A 45 8.79 -13.99 0.18
N MET A 46 8.74 -12.71 0.53
CA MET A 46 9.11 -12.21 1.87
C MET A 46 10.59 -12.42 2.23
N ALA A 47 11.50 -12.10 1.28
CA ALA A 47 12.95 -12.17 1.52
C ALA A 47 13.34 -11.30 2.73
N PRO A 48 13.94 -11.86 3.81
CA PRO A 48 14.24 -11.09 5.03
C PRO A 48 15.23 -9.95 4.82
N GLN A 49 16.08 -10.05 3.81
CA GLN A 49 17.10 -9.05 3.49
C GLN A 49 16.50 -7.80 2.81
N GLU A 50 15.28 -7.92 2.25
CA GLU A 50 14.60 -6.89 1.48
C GLU A 50 13.47 -6.21 2.27
N TYR A 51 13.49 -6.29 3.61
CA TYR A 51 12.58 -5.53 4.45
C TYR A 51 13.03 -4.09 4.57
N ASN A 52 12.15 -3.19 4.14
CA ASN A 52 12.36 -1.75 4.17
C ASN A 52 11.32 -1.06 5.05
N THR A 53 11.45 0.24 5.22
CA THR A 53 10.55 1.03 6.07
C THR A 53 9.31 1.48 5.30
N ALA A 54 8.19 1.53 6.00
CA ALA A 54 6.93 2.07 5.50
C ALA A 54 6.29 2.99 6.54
N PHE A 55 5.83 4.17 6.10
CA PHE A 55 5.11 5.14 6.90
C PHE A 55 3.82 5.51 6.19
N GLY A 56 2.76 5.74 6.94
CA GLY A 56 1.48 6.15 6.36
C GLY A 56 0.66 7.01 7.29
N VAL A 57 -0.23 7.78 6.68
CA VAL A 57 -1.31 8.49 7.37
C VAL A 57 -2.64 8.09 6.74
N PHE A 58 -3.69 8.06 7.52
CA PHE A 58 -4.99 7.68 7.02
C PHE A 58 -6.14 8.40 7.72
N GLY A 59 -7.24 8.50 6.99
CA GLY A 59 -8.55 8.80 7.50
C GLY A 59 -9.48 7.61 7.28
N ARG A 60 -10.26 7.24 8.28
CA ARG A 60 -11.22 6.15 8.22
C ARG A 60 -12.61 6.65 8.57
N TYR A 61 -13.58 6.34 7.73
CA TYR A 61 -14.98 6.64 7.94
C TYR A 61 -15.75 5.35 8.20
N GLN A 62 -16.30 5.21 9.39
CA GLN A 62 -17.12 4.07 9.76
C GLN A 62 -18.55 4.29 9.27
N MET A 63 -18.96 3.61 8.22
CA MET A 63 -20.29 3.74 7.63
C MET A 63 -21.33 2.93 8.39
N SER A 64 -20.96 1.78 8.91
CA SER A 64 -21.83 0.90 9.70
C SER A 64 -21.00 0.14 10.75
N LYS A 65 -21.66 -0.68 11.58
CA LYS A 65 -20.95 -1.51 12.58
C LYS A 65 -19.96 -2.50 11.95
N PHE A 66 -20.08 -2.79 10.66
CA PHE A 66 -19.25 -3.80 9.97
C PHE A 66 -18.42 -3.23 8.81
N ILE A 67 -18.77 -2.06 8.29
CA ILE A 67 -18.19 -1.52 7.06
C ILE A 67 -17.54 -0.17 7.34
N SER A 68 -16.29 -0.01 6.97
CA SER A 68 -15.59 1.26 6.97
C SER A 68 -14.85 1.51 5.66
N PHE A 69 -14.64 2.78 5.35
CA PHE A 69 -13.84 3.27 4.25
C PHE A 69 -12.59 3.93 4.79
N LYS A 70 -11.42 3.54 4.27
CA LYS A 70 -10.14 4.14 4.61
C LYS A 70 -9.51 4.78 3.38
N VAL A 71 -9.17 6.06 3.48
CA VAL A 71 -8.30 6.78 2.55
C VAL A 71 -6.95 6.92 3.21
N TYR A 72 -5.87 6.66 2.47
CA TYR A 72 -4.53 6.70 3.05
C TYR A 72 -3.49 7.24 2.06
N ALA A 73 -2.40 7.74 2.62
CA ALA A 73 -1.17 8.07 1.91
C ALA A 73 -0.01 7.36 2.60
N ASN A 74 0.73 6.57 1.84
CA ASN A 74 1.90 5.85 2.32
C ASN A 74 3.16 6.33 1.60
N LYS A 75 4.28 6.38 2.33
CA LYS A 75 5.62 6.48 1.79
C LYS A 75 6.39 5.26 2.24
N LEU A 76 6.96 4.52 1.30
CA LEU A 76 7.70 3.29 1.57
C LEU A 76 8.88 3.15 0.62
N GLU A 77 9.79 2.30 0.98
CA GLU A 77 10.92 1.91 0.18
C GLU A 77 10.77 0.43 -0.20
N LEU A 78 11.14 0.07 -1.43
CA LEU A 78 11.25 -1.31 -1.89
C LEU A 78 12.66 -1.54 -2.42
N SER A 79 13.19 -2.72 -2.19
CA SER A 79 14.48 -3.14 -2.73
C SER A 79 14.44 -4.61 -3.13
N GLY A 80 15.38 -4.99 -3.98
CA GLY A 80 15.64 -6.36 -4.36
C GLY A 80 17.04 -6.48 -4.94
N ALA A 81 17.71 -7.58 -4.61
CA ALA A 81 19.05 -7.83 -5.11
C ALA A 81 19.25 -9.32 -5.44
N ASP A 82 19.68 -9.58 -6.65
CA ASP A 82 20.07 -10.93 -7.11
C ASP A 82 21.10 -11.60 -6.20
N ALA A 83 21.99 -10.81 -5.65
CA ALA A 83 23.05 -11.28 -4.73
C ALA A 83 22.50 -11.94 -3.45
N ASN A 84 21.28 -11.57 -3.03
CA ASN A 84 20.62 -12.09 -1.84
C ASN A 84 19.88 -13.42 -2.07
N ASN A 85 19.78 -13.87 -3.32
CA ASN A 85 19.13 -15.13 -3.70
C ASN A 85 20.05 -16.35 -3.53
N SER A 86 19.48 -17.55 -3.65
CA SER A 86 20.25 -18.79 -3.55
C SER A 86 21.26 -18.91 -4.70
N ALA A 87 22.40 -19.59 -4.45
CA ALA A 87 23.44 -19.79 -5.47
C ALA A 87 22.98 -20.68 -6.64
N ARG A 88 21.82 -21.36 -6.51
CA ARG A 88 21.33 -22.35 -7.49
C ARG A 88 20.49 -21.75 -8.61
N GLY A 89 19.91 -20.55 -8.41
CA GLY A 89 18.89 -19.98 -9.29
C GLY A 89 19.41 -19.21 -10.52
N GLY A 90 20.70 -19.03 -10.69
CA GLY A 90 21.24 -18.19 -11.78
C GLY A 90 21.10 -16.68 -11.57
N LEU A 91 20.22 -16.23 -10.68
CA LEU A 91 20.02 -14.81 -10.36
C LEU A 91 21.30 -14.14 -9.86
N ARG A 92 22.05 -14.80 -8.97
CA ARG A 92 23.33 -14.28 -8.49
C ARG A 92 24.34 -13.97 -9.60
N GLN A 93 24.29 -14.72 -10.70
CA GLN A 93 25.16 -14.46 -11.85
C GLN A 93 24.70 -13.23 -12.64
N ARG A 94 23.38 -12.97 -12.69
CA ARG A 94 22.79 -11.77 -13.31
C ARG A 94 23.21 -10.50 -12.55
N ASN A 95 23.27 -10.56 -11.22
CA ASN A 95 23.78 -9.54 -10.30
C ASN A 95 23.08 -8.18 -10.40
N LEU A 96 21.80 -8.16 -10.72
CA LEU A 96 21.00 -6.95 -10.72
C LEU A 96 20.57 -6.58 -9.28
N SER A 97 20.36 -5.31 -9.06
CA SER A 97 19.82 -4.79 -7.80
C SER A 97 19.07 -3.49 -8.06
N PHE A 98 18.06 -3.24 -7.25
CA PHE A 98 17.33 -1.99 -7.29
C PHE A 98 16.91 -1.54 -5.89
N LYS A 99 16.59 -0.26 -5.82
CA LYS A 99 15.94 0.40 -4.71
C LYS A 99 14.96 1.44 -5.26
N THR A 100 13.74 1.49 -4.76
CA THR A 100 12.77 2.49 -5.17
C THR A 100 12.02 3.07 -3.99
N ASN A 101 11.83 4.40 -4.00
CA ASN A 101 10.91 5.07 -3.10
C ASN A 101 9.53 5.09 -3.75
N VAL A 102 8.52 4.63 -3.03
CA VAL A 102 7.14 4.59 -3.48
C VAL A 102 6.32 5.56 -2.65
N VAL A 103 5.51 6.39 -3.32
CA VAL A 103 4.47 7.21 -2.70
C VAL A 103 3.12 6.69 -3.20
N GLU A 104 2.35 6.11 -2.32
CA GLU A 104 1.06 5.46 -2.61
C GLU A 104 -0.09 6.30 -2.03
N LEU A 105 -1.11 6.56 -2.85
CA LEU A 105 -2.41 7.10 -2.43
C LEU A 105 -3.47 6.06 -2.71
N GLY A 106 -4.27 5.71 -1.72
CA GLY A 106 -5.23 4.63 -1.88
C GLY A 106 -6.52 4.81 -1.09
N PHE A 107 -7.47 4.01 -1.51
CA PHE A 107 -8.76 3.86 -0.89
C PHE A 107 -9.04 2.38 -0.67
N THR A 108 -9.45 2.01 0.55
CA THR A 108 -9.85 0.63 0.88
C THR A 108 -11.22 0.60 1.54
N ASN A 109 -11.94 -0.47 1.23
CA ASN A 109 -13.14 -0.88 1.92
C ASN A 109 -12.73 -1.93 2.95
N GLU A 110 -13.10 -1.71 4.20
CA GLU A 110 -12.80 -2.62 5.30
C GLU A 110 -14.09 -3.26 5.80
N ILE A 111 -14.06 -4.58 5.99
CA ILE A 111 -15.17 -5.37 6.50
C ILE A 111 -14.74 -5.99 7.83
N SER A 112 -15.33 -5.50 8.91
CA SER A 112 -15.09 -6.03 10.25
C SER A 112 -15.83 -7.35 10.46
N ILE A 113 -15.15 -8.34 11.00
CA ILE A 113 -15.73 -9.67 11.31
C ILE A 113 -16.67 -9.57 12.52
N THR A 114 -16.37 -8.64 13.44
CA THR A 114 -17.19 -8.37 14.62
C THR A 114 -17.76 -6.95 14.53
N PRO A 115 -18.96 -6.68 15.10
CA PRO A 115 -19.53 -5.34 15.07
C PRO A 115 -18.65 -4.36 15.84
N TYR A 116 -18.30 -3.25 15.20
CA TYR A 116 -17.52 -2.17 15.80
C TYR A 116 -18.42 -1.23 16.60
N SER A 117 -18.06 -1.01 17.84
CA SER A 117 -18.62 0.07 18.65
C SER A 117 -17.58 0.47 19.70
N PRO A 118 -16.97 1.65 19.61
CA PRO A 118 -16.03 2.15 20.62
C PRO A 118 -16.66 2.30 22.00
N ARG A 119 -17.99 2.34 22.08
CA ARG A 119 -18.77 2.49 23.30
C ARG A 119 -19.04 1.17 24.01
N ASP A 120 -19.04 0.05 23.30
CA ASP A 120 -19.46 -1.26 23.84
C ASP A 120 -18.31 -2.04 24.51
N ASN A 121 -17.18 -1.40 24.83
CA ASN A 121 -16.00 -2.06 25.42
C ASN A 121 -15.52 -3.31 24.63
N LYS A 122 -15.86 -3.39 23.34
CA LYS A 122 -15.39 -4.45 22.44
C LYS A 122 -14.01 -4.06 21.94
N ASN A 123 -12.99 -4.56 22.61
CA ASN A 123 -11.64 -4.09 22.47
C ASN A 123 -10.93 -4.59 21.20
N ALA A 124 -11.45 -5.62 20.53
CA ALA A 124 -10.73 -6.34 19.49
C ALA A 124 -11.58 -6.49 18.22
N LEU A 125 -11.09 -5.97 17.10
CA LEU A 125 -11.80 -5.93 15.83
C LEU A 125 -10.91 -6.45 14.70
N PRO A 126 -10.99 -7.74 14.39
CA PRO A 126 -10.42 -8.26 13.17
C PRO A 126 -11.23 -7.76 11.96
N TYR A 127 -10.54 -7.38 10.89
CA TYR A 127 -11.14 -6.96 9.63
C TYR A 127 -10.33 -7.44 8.44
N ILE A 128 -10.99 -7.55 7.31
CA ILE A 128 -10.37 -7.73 6.00
C ILE A 128 -10.60 -6.47 5.18
N PHE A 129 -9.73 -6.22 4.21
CA PHE A 129 -9.89 -5.07 3.34
C PHE A 129 -9.50 -5.38 1.90
N VAL A 130 -10.08 -4.62 0.99
CA VAL A 130 -9.74 -4.58 -0.43
C VAL A 130 -9.98 -3.17 -0.96
N GLY A 131 -9.20 -2.76 -1.96
CA GLY A 131 -9.34 -1.41 -2.51
C GLY A 131 -8.61 -1.18 -3.80
N VAL A 132 -8.33 0.09 -4.06
CA VAL A 132 -7.55 0.56 -5.21
C VAL A 132 -6.57 1.62 -4.75
N SER A 133 -5.40 1.65 -5.37
CA SER A 133 -4.39 2.69 -5.13
C SER A 133 -3.68 3.06 -6.42
N GLY A 134 -3.20 4.30 -6.46
CA GLY A 134 -2.23 4.78 -7.42
C GLY A 134 -0.93 5.08 -6.70
N PHE A 135 0.19 4.81 -7.34
CA PHE A 135 1.49 5.07 -6.73
C PHE A 135 2.50 5.59 -7.74
N TYR A 136 3.37 6.46 -7.23
CA TYR A 136 4.57 6.93 -7.93
C TYR A 136 5.76 6.12 -7.46
N TYR A 137 6.65 5.75 -8.38
CA TYR A 137 7.87 5.01 -8.11
C TYR A 137 9.00 5.42 -9.06
N ASN A 138 10.25 5.24 -8.63
CA ASN A 138 11.43 5.55 -9.42
C ASN A 138 12.57 4.58 -9.04
N PRO A 139 12.74 3.46 -9.76
CA PRO A 139 13.79 2.51 -9.47
C PRO A 139 15.17 3.07 -9.76
N GLN A 140 16.08 2.83 -8.83
CA GLN A 140 17.47 3.24 -8.85
C GLN A 140 18.38 2.04 -8.61
N ALA A 141 19.56 2.02 -9.18
CA ALA A 141 20.61 1.06 -8.85
C ALA A 141 21.87 1.78 -8.37
N GLU A 142 22.55 1.14 -7.43
CA GLU A 142 23.86 1.61 -6.97
C GLU A 142 24.96 1.13 -7.92
N PHE A 143 25.83 2.07 -8.31
CA PHE A 143 27.04 1.79 -9.06
C PHE A 143 28.18 2.68 -8.59
N LYS A 144 29.28 2.07 -8.15
CA LYS A 144 30.48 2.77 -7.64
C LYS A 144 30.16 3.80 -6.53
N GLY A 145 29.23 3.45 -5.62
CA GLY A 145 28.84 4.28 -4.47
C GLY A 145 27.85 5.41 -4.79
N ASN A 146 27.31 5.47 -6.01
CA ASN A 146 26.27 6.43 -6.40
C ASN A 146 25.00 5.71 -6.84
N PHE A 147 23.83 6.32 -6.58
CA PHE A 147 22.55 5.84 -7.06
C PHE A 147 22.19 6.52 -8.39
N TYR A 148 21.77 5.72 -9.36
CA TYR A 148 21.35 6.17 -10.69
C TYR A 148 19.92 5.76 -10.97
N ASP A 149 19.12 6.69 -11.48
CA ASP A 149 17.73 6.43 -11.91
C ASP A 149 17.77 5.51 -13.14
N LEU A 150 17.13 4.34 -13.05
CA LEU A 150 17.19 3.33 -14.12
C LEU A 150 16.25 3.66 -15.29
N ARG A 151 15.09 4.23 -15.00
CA ARG A 151 14.10 4.56 -16.02
C ARG A 151 14.63 5.48 -17.14
N PRO A 152 15.36 6.59 -16.87
CA PRO A 152 15.94 7.42 -17.91
C PRO A 152 17.01 6.72 -18.76
N LEU A 153 17.72 5.77 -18.16
CA LEU A 153 18.78 5.02 -18.83
C LEU A 153 18.22 4.02 -19.85
N GLY A 154 16.98 3.54 -19.68
CA GLY A 154 16.36 2.59 -20.58
C GLY A 154 17.13 1.28 -20.68
N THR A 155 17.36 0.63 -19.56
CA THR A 155 18.22 -0.59 -19.42
C THR A 155 17.77 -1.77 -20.29
N GLU A 156 16.51 -1.82 -20.69
CA GLU A 156 15.97 -2.78 -21.69
C GLU A 156 15.79 -2.17 -23.09
N GLY A 157 16.42 -1.03 -23.33
CA GLY A 157 16.33 -0.30 -24.60
C GLY A 157 15.12 0.62 -24.70
N GLN A 158 14.35 0.81 -23.63
CA GLN A 158 13.19 1.69 -23.61
C GLN A 158 13.64 3.15 -23.83
N GLY A 159 12.91 3.87 -24.70
CA GLY A 159 13.25 5.25 -25.04
C GLY A 159 14.43 5.40 -26.00
N ASN A 160 15.07 4.30 -26.38
CA ASN A 160 16.12 4.27 -27.36
C ASN A 160 15.52 4.33 -28.77
N VAL A 161 16.12 5.14 -29.65
CA VAL A 161 15.70 5.28 -31.05
C VAL A 161 15.76 3.94 -31.80
N LEU A 162 16.63 3.04 -31.38
CA LEU A 162 16.86 1.73 -32.01
C LEU A 162 15.86 0.66 -31.60
N SER A 163 15.27 0.73 -30.41
CA SER A 163 14.31 -0.27 -29.92
C SER A 163 12.87 0.06 -30.29
N GLY A 164 12.57 1.34 -30.52
CA GLY A 164 11.21 1.81 -30.78
C GLY A 164 10.25 1.69 -29.58
N SER A 165 10.71 1.14 -28.46
CA SER A 165 9.90 1.00 -27.25
C SER A 165 9.90 2.29 -26.42
N LYS A 166 8.75 2.63 -25.84
CA LYS A 166 8.64 3.80 -24.96
C LYS A 166 9.10 3.46 -23.53
N PRO A 167 9.65 4.44 -22.79
CA PRO A 167 9.89 4.28 -21.37
C PRO A 167 8.58 3.92 -20.63
N TYR A 168 8.67 3.06 -19.65
CA TYR A 168 7.52 2.74 -18.79
C TYR A 168 7.08 3.97 -17.96
N SER A 169 5.85 3.94 -17.44
CA SER A 169 5.32 5.03 -16.60
C SER A 169 5.93 4.97 -15.20
N SER A 170 6.23 6.13 -14.60
CA SER A 170 6.58 6.24 -13.18
C SER A 170 5.34 6.23 -12.26
N ILE A 171 4.13 6.18 -12.83
CA ILE A 171 2.88 6.08 -12.10
C ILE A 171 2.21 4.78 -12.53
N ALA A 172 1.81 3.98 -11.56
CA ALA A 172 1.08 2.75 -11.76
C ALA A 172 -0.06 2.62 -10.73
N PHE A 173 -0.87 1.59 -10.91
CA PHE A 173 -1.99 1.30 -10.02
C PHE A 173 -1.78 -0.04 -9.33
N ALA A 174 -2.44 -0.21 -8.18
CA ALA A 174 -2.46 -1.49 -7.48
C ALA A 174 -3.84 -1.77 -6.90
N VAL A 175 -4.07 -3.05 -6.63
CA VAL A 175 -5.19 -3.55 -5.84
C VAL A 175 -4.65 -3.96 -4.47
N PRO A 176 -4.77 -3.10 -3.44
CA PRO A 176 -4.46 -3.47 -2.07
C PRO A 176 -5.53 -4.40 -1.51
N PHE A 177 -5.11 -5.46 -0.85
CA PHE A 177 -5.98 -6.38 -0.10
C PHE A 177 -5.22 -6.97 1.08
N GLY A 178 -5.95 -7.37 2.11
CA GLY A 178 -5.31 -7.91 3.29
C GLY A 178 -6.24 -8.03 4.48
N PHE A 179 -5.62 -8.08 5.64
CA PHE A 179 -6.32 -8.16 6.90
C PHE A 179 -5.67 -7.26 7.95
N GLY A 180 -6.44 -6.90 8.93
CA GLY A 180 -5.98 -6.10 10.03
C GLY A 180 -6.72 -6.43 11.32
N PHE A 181 -6.17 -5.88 12.37
CA PHE A 181 -6.71 -5.98 13.71
C PHE A 181 -6.67 -4.60 14.35
N LYS A 182 -7.80 -4.15 14.88
CA LYS A 182 -7.91 -2.89 15.60
C LYS A 182 -8.30 -3.14 17.04
N TRP A 183 -7.59 -2.51 17.96
CA TRP A 183 -7.85 -2.57 19.38
C TRP A 183 -8.17 -1.19 19.93
N ASN A 184 -9.36 -1.03 20.49
CA ASN A 184 -9.71 0.16 21.24
C ASN A 184 -9.04 0.14 22.60
N ILE A 185 -8.10 1.04 22.82
CA ILE A 185 -7.50 1.27 24.14
C ILE A 185 -8.51 1.98 25.05
N ASN A 186 -9.19 2.96 24.45
CA ASN A 186 -10.29 3.70 25.05
C ASN A 186 -11.19 4.24 23.92
N PRO A 187 -12.34 4.89 24.19
CA PRO A 187 -13.22 5.41 23.14
C PRO A 187 -12.56 6.40 22.17
N LEU A 188 -11.45 7.03 22.57
CA LEU A 188 -10.73 8.01 21.75
C LEU A 188 -9.58 7.38 20.95
N ILE A 189 -8.83 6.44 21.53
CA ILE A 189 -7.56 5.95 20.99
C ILE A 189 -7.67 4.49 20.58
N ASN A 190 -7.21 4.22 19.35
CA ASN A 190 -7.12 2.87 18.80
C ASN A 190 -5.65 2.52 18.49
N LEU A 191 -5.28 1.28 18.76
CA LEU A 191 -4.06 0.65 18.26
C LEU A 191 -4.47 -0.34 17.16
N GLY A 192 -3.71 -0.39 16.06
CA GLY A 192 -3.98 -1.32 14.97
C GLY A 192 -2.73 -2.08 14.56
N ALA A 193 -2.95 -3.24 13.94
CA ALA A 193 -1.95 -3.97 13.18
C ALA A 193 -2.57 -4.36 11.84
N GLU A 194 -1.82 -4.21 10.74
CA GLU A 194 -2.31 -4.47 9.39
C GLU A 194 -1.24 -5.18 8.56
N PHE A 195 -1.67 -6.16 7.78
CA PHE A 195 -0.89 -6.78 6.73
C PHE A 195 -1.67 -6.68 5.43
N GLY A 196 -1.05 -6.10 4.40
CA GLY A 196 -1.70 -5.91 3.12
C GLY A 196 -0.77 -6.11 1.95
N MET A 197 -1.21 -6.91 0.99
CA MET A 197 -0.56 -7.12 -0.30
C MET A 197 -1.07 -6.13 -1.33
N ARG A 198 -0.25 -5.83 -2.34
CA ARG A 198 -0.56 -4.98 -3.48
C ARG A 198 -0.22 -5.73 -4.74
N ILE A 199 -1.26 -6.07 -5.51
CA ILE A 199 -1.10 -6.57 -6.88
C ILE A 199 -1.00 -5.33 -7.76
N THR A 200 0.14 -5.12 -8.41
CA THR A 200 0.34 -3.94 -9.24
C THR A 200 -0.01 -4.17 -10.70
N THR A 201 -0.11 -3.08 -11.45
CA THR A 201 -0.32 -3.11 -12.92
C THR A 201 0.98 -2.96 -13.69
N THR A 202 2.13 -2.99 -13.03
CA THR A 202 3.44 -2.82 -13.65
C THR A 202 4.36 -3.98 -13.32
N ASP A 203 5.26 -4.28 -14.24
CA ASP A 203 6.36 -5.24 -14.13
C ASP A 203 7.71 -4.52 -14.13
N TYR A 204 7.72 -3.24 -13.77
CA TYR A 204 8.89 -2.38 -13.79
C TYR A 204 9.13 -1.68 -12.44
N LEU A 205 8.65 -2.24 -11.32
CA LEU A 205 9.00 -1.70 -10.00
C LEU A 205 10.50 -1.76 -9.74
N ASP A 206 11.15 -2.75 -10.32
CA ASP A 206 12.57 -3.05 -10.21
C ASP A 206 13.37 -2.73 -11.50
N ASP A 207 12.71 -2.16 -12.52
CA ASP A 207 13.30 -1.91 -13.85
C ASP A 207 13.62 -3.19 -14.65
N VAL A 208 13.07 -4.34 -14.27
CA VAL A 208 13.33 -5.65 -14.91
C VAL A 208 12.01 -6.26 -15.37
N SER A 209 11.91 -6.62 -16.65
CA SER A 209 10.70 -7.23 -17.22
C SER A 209 11.02 -8.28 -18.26
N GLY A 210 11.71 -7.90 -19.33
CA GLY A 210 11.77 -8.71 -20.55
C GLY A 210 13.12 -9.34 -20.84
N LYS A 211 13.71 -8.91 -21.94
CA LYS A 211 14.93 -9.45 -22.51
C LYS A 211 16.01 -8.39 -22.56
N TYR A 212 17.26 -8.82 -22.52
CA TYR A 212 18.38 -7.95 -22.77
C TYR A 212 18.30 -7.32 -24.16
N PRO A 213 18.49 -5.98 -24.29
CA PRO A 213 18.55 -5.29 -25.57
C PRO A 213 19.84 -5.63 -26.31
N ASN A 214 20.10 -4.95 -27.43
CA ASN A 214 21.42 -4.93 -28.01
C ASN A 214 22.34 -4.04 -27.15
N LEU A 215 23.11 -4.68 -26.27
CA LEU A 215 23.97 -4.00 -25.30
C LEU A 215 25.15 -3.26 -25.95
N GLU A 216 25.62 -3.68 -27.13
CA GLU A 216 26.65 -2.97 -27.89
C GLU A 216 26.15 -1.62 -28.35
N LEU A 217 24.97 -1.59 -28.98
CA LEU A 217 24.32 -0.35 -29.41
C LEU A 217 23.93 0.54 -28.22
N LEU A 218 23.49 -0.09 -27.10
CA LEU A 218 23.18 0.65 -25.89
C LEU A 218 24.43 1.30 -25.31
N ALA A 219 25.57 0.59 -25.32
CA ALA A 219 26.87 1.09 -24.83
C ALA A 219 27.44 2.23 -25.72
N GLU A 220 27.18 2.21 -27.02
CA GLU A 220 27.55 3.32 -27.92
C GLU A 220 26.78 4.60 -27.61
N GLN A 221 25.54 4.49 -27.13
CA GLN A 221 24.68 5.63 -26.79
C GLN A 221 24.90 6.09 -25.35
N ASP A 222 24.88 5.16 -24.41
CA ASP A 222 25.09 5.38 -22.98
C ASP A 222 25.80 4.17 -22.36
N PRO A 223 27.13 4.27 -22.13
CA PRO A 223 27.90 3.21 -21.48
C PRO A 223 27.41 2.84 -20.08
N LEU A 224 26.80 3.81 -19.34
CA LEU A 224 26.26 3.56 -18.02
C LEU A 224 24.99 2.72 -18.10
N ALA A 225 24.11 3.02 -19.07
CA ALA A 225 22.89 2.24 -19.32
C ALA A 225 23.22 0.77 -19.63
N ALA A 226 24.19 0.51 -20.50
CA ALA A 226 24.64 -0.86 -20.81
C ALA A 226 25.23 -1.57 -19.59
N THR A 227 26.04 -0.86 -18.79
CA THR A 227 26.65 -1.40 -17.57
C THR A 227 25.58 -1.78 -16.54
N LEU A 228 24.59 -0.92 -16.29
CA LEU A 228 23.51 -1.19 -15.33
C LEU A 228 22.47 -2.17 -15.86
N SER A 229 22.34 -2.30 -17.17
CA SER A 229 21.51 -3.34 -17.80
C SER A 229 22.06 -4.74 -17.56
N TYR A 230 23.41 -4.92 -17.66
CA TYR A 230 24.08 -6.22 -17.61
C TYR A 230 25.27 -6.19 -16.64
N ARG A 231 25.08 -6.75 -15.45
CA ARG A 231 26.05 -6.69 -14.34
C ARG A 231 26.74 -8.03 -14.04
N ALA A 232 26.52 -9.05 -14.86
CA ALA A 232 27.08 -10.39 -14.64
C ALA A 232 28.63 -10.39 -14.62
N GLY A 233 29.28 -9.47 -15.33
CA GLY A 233 30.74 -9.31 -15.33
C GLY A 233 31.35 -8.86 -14.02
N GLU A 234 30.57 -8.30 -13.09
CA GLU A 234 31.03 -7.91 -11.76
C GLU A 234 31.19 -9.12 -10.82
N TYR A 235 30.50 -10.23 -11.12
CA TYR A 235 30.46 -11.41 -10.26
C TYR A 235 31.36 -12.57 -10.74
N GLY A 236 31.73 -12.60 -12.02
CA GLY A 236 32.52 -13.68 -12.58
C GLY A 236 32.61 -13.61 -14.11
N PRO A 237 32.99 -14.73 -14.76
CA PRO A 237 32.96 -14.78 -16.21
C PRO A 237 31.58 -14.47 -16.77
N SER A 238 31.50 -13.46 -17.62
CA SER A 238 30.25 -13.02 -18.25
C SER A 238 30.23 -13.38 -19.71
N LEU A 239 29.02 -13.47 -20.28
CA LEU A 239 28.84 -13.47 -21.73
C LEU A 239 29.32 -12.12 -22.30
N ASN A 240 29.76 -12.13 -23.56
CA ASN A 240 29.93 -10.89 -24.30
C ASN A 240 28.56 -10.21 -24.47
N PHE A 241 28.55 -8.91 -24.67
CA PHE A 241 27.32 -8.16 -24.93
C PHE A 241 26.51 -8.69 -26.11
N ALA A 242 27.20 -9.15 -27.16
CA ALA A 242 26.56 -9.75 -28.30
C ALA A 242 25.78 -11.05 -27.96
N ASP A 243 26.34 -11.86 -27.07
CA ASP A 243 25.75 -13.15 -26.67
C ASP A 243 24.59 -12.97 -25.66
N ALA A 244 24.57 -11.87 -24.90
CA ALA A 244 23.50 -11.54 -23.98
C ALA A 244 22.23 -11.07 -24.68
N LYS A 245 22.35 -10.47 -25.88
CA LYS A 245 21.21 -9.93 -26.65
C LYS A 245 20.08 -10.94 -26.82
N GLY A 246 18.88 -10.55 -26.43
CA GLY A 246 17.67 -11.37 -26.57
C GLY A 246 17.53 -12.50 -25.55
N THR A 247 18.53 -12.72 -24.67
CA THR A 247 18.37 -13.64 -23.53
C THR A 247 17.42 -13.03 -22.48
N THR A 248 16.85 -13.88 -21.64
CA THR A 248 15.90 -13.47 -20.61
C THR A 248 16.59 -12.59 -19.55
N ARG A 249 16.01 -11.41 -19.29
CA ARG A 249 16.40 -10.52 -18.19
C ARG A 249 15.40 -10.61 -17.04
N GLY A 250 14.09 -10.62 -17.35
CA GLY A 250 12.98 -10.75 -16.41
C GLY A 250 11.86 -11.63 -16.98
N ASN A 251 10.72 -11.60 -16.32
CA ASN A 251 9.53 -12.35 -16.73
C ASN A 251 8.32 -11.42 -16.93
N PRO A 252 8.05 -10.93 -18.15
CA PRO A 252 7.01 -9.95 -18.45
C PRO A 252 5.57 -10.45 -18.20
N ASP A 253 5.39 -11.74 -17.96
CA ASP A 253 4.06 -12.33 -17.76
C ASP A 253 3.55 -12.15 -16.32
N ASN A 254 4.43 -11.74 -15.39
CA ASN A 254 4.13 -11.61 -13.98
C ASN A 254 4.39 -10.17 -13.51
N ALA A 255 3.33 -9.39 -13.30
CA ALA A 255 3.47 -8.07 -12.69
C ALA A 255 4.08 -8.15 -11.28
N ASP A 256 4.85 -7.16 -10.92
CA ASP A 256 5.47 -7.04 -9.59
C ASP A 256 4.42 -6.83 -8.49
N TRP A 257 4.68 -7.40 -7.33
CA TRP A 257 3.87 -7.24 -6.14
C TRP A 257 4.70 -6.67 -5.01
N TYR A 258 4.04 -6.13 -4.00
CA TYR A 258 4.68 -5.78 -2.74
C TYR A 258 3.69 -5.90 -1.58
N PHE A 259 4.20 -5.99 -0.37
CA PHE A 259 3.36 -5.93 0.82
C PHE A 259 3.82 -4.84 1.78
N ILE A 260 2.90 -4.44 2.65
CA ILE A 260 3.15 -3.60 3.81
C ILE A 260 2.59 -4.31 5.02
N ALA A 261 3.41 -4.40 6.08
CA ALA A 261 2.99 -4.85 7.40
C ALA A 261 3.32 -3.75 8.41
N GLY A 262 2.37 -3.37 9.24
CA GLY A 262 2.60 -2.25 10.14
C GLY A 262 1.68 -2.20 11.35
N ILE A 263 2.07 -1.37 12.30
CA ILE A 263 1.25 -0.98 13.45
C ILE A 263 0.75 0.45 13.24
N SER A 264 -0.44 0.74 13.73
CA SER A 264 -1.05 2.06 13.60
C SER A 264 -1.55 2.56 14.94
N LEU A 265 -1.49 3.87 15.12
CA LEU A 265 -2.13 4.58 16.21
C LEU A 265 -3.11 5.57 15.62
N SER A 266 -4.35 5.59 16.11
CA SER A 266 -5.39 6.46 15.60
C SER A 266 -6.29 7.01 16.69
N ILE A 267 -6.96 8.10 16.34
CA ILE A 267 -7.92 8.77 17.22
C ILE A 267 -9.29 8.87 16.54
N ASN A 268 -10.34 8.63 17.29
CA ASN A 268 -11.71 8.87 16.87
C ASN A 268 -12.03 10.36 17.00
N LEU A 269 -12.37 11.03 15.89
CA LEU A 269 -12.64 12.46 15.83
C LEU A 269 -14.12 12.79 16.10
N THR A 270 -15.02 11.89 15.68
CA THR A 270 -16.45 12.07 15.84
C THR A 270 -17.10 10.76 16.32
N ASP A 271 -18.15 10.91 17.08
CA ASP A 271 -19.09 9.83 17.36
C ASP A 271 -20.45 10.13 16.74
N ALA A 272 -21.43 9.21 16.93
CA ALA A 272 -22.78 9.36 16.40
C ALA A 272 -23.52 10.62 16.88
N TYR A 273 -22.94 11.39 17.79
CA TYR A 273 -23.51 12.63 18.39
C TYR A 273 -22.74 13.90 18.02
N GLY A 274 -21.70 13.79 17.18
CA GLY A 274 -20.88 14.90 16.70
C GLY A 274 -19.59 15.10 17.47
N LEU A 275 -18.80 16.11 17.05
CA LEU A 275 -17.53 16.50 17.68
C LEU A 275 -17.78 17.13 19.05
N GLU A 276 -17.60 16.39 20.12
CA GLU A 276 -17.59 16.92 21.48
C GLU A 276 -16.22 16.80 22.13
N TRP A 277 -15.23 17.54 21.61
CA TRP A 277 -13.85 17.55 22.13
C TRP A 277 -13.73 18.03 23.59
N ASN A 278 -14.71 18.75 24.09
CA ASN A 278 -14.65 19.48 25.37
C ASN A 278 -15.56 18.94 26.46
N LYS A 279 -16.29 17.86 26.22
CA LYS A 279 -17.07 17.24 27.27
C LYS A 279 -16.33 16.05 27.83
N GLU A 280 -16.16 16.04 29.15
CA GLU A 280 -15.70 14.88 29.89
C GLU A 280 -16.35 13.62 29.31
N PHE A 281 -15.53 12.63 28.93
CA PHE A 281 -16.02 11.31 28.55
C PHE A 281 -16.89 10.79 29.69
N ARG A 282 -18.20 11.01 29.61
CA ARG A 282 -19.12 10.40 30.54
C ARG A 282 -18.96 8.89 30.37
N SER A 283 -18.77 8.18 31.47
CA SER A 283 -18.88 6.73 31.49
C SER A 283 -20.18 6.36 30.79
N PHE A 284 -20.07 5.69 29.66
CA PHE A 284 -21.19 5.34 28.82
C PHE A 284 -21.99 4.25 29.53
N SER A 285 -22.94 4.68 30.37
CA SER A 285 -24.06 3.82 30.77
C SER A 285 -25.00 3.71 29.59
N ASP A 286 -25.65 2.57 29.42
CA ASP A 286 -26.63 2.25 28.38
C ASP A 286 -27.91 3.12 28.41
N GLU A 287 -27.79 4.41 28.74
CA GLU A 287 -28.93 5.31 28.70
C GLU A 287 -29.35 5.56 27.26
N PRO A 288 -30.60 5.25 26.91
CA PRO A 288 -31.11 5.50 25.57
C PRO A 288 -31.03 7.01 25.27
N VAL A 289 -30.58 7.31 24.04
CA VAL A 289 -30.52 8.68 23.51
C VAL A 289 -31.88 9.35 23.72
N PRO A 290 -31.95 10.52 24.38
CA PRO A 290 -33.20 11.23 24.49
C PRO A 290 -33.67 11.62 23.06
N GLU A 291 -34.88 11.20 22.66
CA GLU A 291 -35.50 11.59 21.41
C GLU A 291 -35.41 13.09 21.23
N LYS A 292 -34.82 13.54 20.11
CA LYS A 292 -34.80 14.96 19.75
C LYS A 292 -36.25 15.48 19.79
N GLY A 293 -36.58 16.27 20.81
CA GLY A 293 -37.87 16.97 20.82
C GLY A 293 -38.59 17.06 22.16
N LYS A 294 -38.16 16.42 23.23
CA LYS A 294 -38.86 16.55 24.53
C LYS A 294 -37.97 17.23 25.58
N PHE A 295 -37.76 18.54 25.42
CA PHE A 295 -37.32 19.38 26.53
C PHE A 295 -38.49 19.49 27.53
N LYS A 296 -38.49 18.69 28.59
CA LYS A 296 -39.30 18.97 29.77
C LYS A 296 -38.67 20.12 30.53
N VAL A 297 -39.20 21.33 30.35
CA VAL A 297 -38.90 22.45 31.21
C VAL A 297 -39.37 22.10 32.61
N ARG A 298 -38.43 21.86 33.52
CA ARG A 298 -38.74 21.74 34.95
C ARG A 298 -39.11 23.15 35.47
N THR A 299 -40.40 23.43 35.52
CA THR A 299 -40.91 24.58 36.24
C THR A 299 -40.79 24.33 37.75
N ASN A 300 -39.86 24.99 38.42
CA ASN A 300 -39.76 25.02 39.87
C ASN A 300 -40.94 25.82 40.41
N LYS A 301 -42.06 25.15 40.73
CA LYS A 301 -43.10 25.78 41.57
C LYS A 301 -42.58 25.88 43.02
N LYS A 302 -42.06 27.06 43.40
CA LYS A 302 -41.89 27.41 44.82
C LYS A 302 -43.26 27.35 45.51
N LYS A 303 -43.46 26.35 46.38
CA LYS A 303 -44.59 26.40 47.33
C LYS A 303 -44.32 27.54 48.34
N ARG A 304 -45.12 28.62 48.24
CA ARG A 304 -45.27 29.58 49.34
C ARG A 304 -46.11 28.88 50.42
N LYS A 305 -45.53 28.67 51.59
CA LYS A 305 -46.29 28.40 52.82
C LYS A 305 -46.89 29.69 53.30
N LYS A 306 -48.18 29.63 53.57
CA LYS A 306 -48.89 30.53 54.50
C LYS A 306 -48.68 30.03 55.90
#